data_83f168d9f61f9c17f4e63fb3d310f017
#
_entry.id   83f168d9f61f9c17f4e63fb3d310f017
#
_cell.length_a   1.000
_cell.length_b   1.000
_cell.length_c   1.000
_cell.angle_alpha   90.00
_cell.angle_beta   90.00
_cell.angle_gamma   90.00
#
_symmetry.space_group_name_H-M   'P 1'
#
loop_
_entity.id
_entity.type
_entity.pdbx_description
1 polymer ?
#
loop_
_entity_poly.entity_id
_entity_poly.type
_entity_poly.pdbx_seq_one_letter_code
_entity_poly.pdbx_strand_id
1 'polypeptide(L)'
;DMRLPIQYALTYPHRRTLNTERVDFFKLGQITFEEPDFETFKALKLAYDAAGTGGNIPTAFNAANELAVAKFLDRKIKYLDIPEIIQYAMEETRLVENPSVEQILETEKNAYELIESRW
;
A
#
# COMPACT_ATOMS: atom_id res chain seq x y z
N ASP A 1 8.90 2.31 -15.37
CA ASP A 1 9.71 1.13 -15.08
C ASP A 1 10.50 1.39 -13.78
N MET A 2 10.25 0.60 -12.74
CA MET A 2 10.88 0.75 -11.43
C MET A 2 12.39 0.50 -11.42
N ARG A 3 12.93 -0.15 -12.43
CA ARG A 3 14.39 -0.32 -12.55
C ARG A 3 15.14 1.00 -12.62
N LEU A 4 14.53 2.05 -13.20
CA LEU A 4 15.13 3.38 -13.29
C LEU A 4 15.41 4.03 -11.92
N PRO A 5 14.41 4.20 -11.03
CA PRO A 5 14.67 4.78 -9.71
C PRO A 5 15.51 3.87 -8.82
N ILE A 6 15.38 2.55 -8.93
CA ILE A 6 16.20 1.60 -8.16
C ILE A 6 17.67 1.71 -8.59
N GLN A 7 17.97 1.69 -9.90
CA GLN A 7 19.33 1.86 -10.38
C GLN A 7 19.93 3.18 -9.90
N TYR A 8 19.17 4.28 -10.00
CA TYR A 8 19.66 5.59 -9.57
C TYR A 8 19.94 5.64 -8.07
N ALA A 9 19.08 5.03 -7.24
CA ALA A 9 19.33 4.93 -5.81
C ALA A 9 20.63 4.16 -5.49
N LEU A 10 20.88 3.07 -6.21
CA LEU A 10 22.07 2.23 -6.01
C LEU A 10 23.36 2.88 -6.54
N THR A 11 23.28 3.75 -7.54
CA THR A 11 24.45 4.35 -8.21
C THR A 11 24.61 5.84 -7.93
N TYR A 12 23.78 6.40 -7.05
CA TYR A 12 23.79 7.83 -6.69
C TYR A 12 25.21 8.33 -6.37
N PRO A 13 25.61 9.51 -6.84
CA PRO A 13 24.85 10.47 -7.68
C PRO A 13 24.99 10.23 -9.19
N HIS A 14 25.60 9.13 -9.60
CA HIS A 14 25.92 8.85 -11.00
C HIS A 14 24.77 8.16 -11.72
N ARG A 15 24.42 8.67 -12.91
CA ARG A 15 23.49 8.00 -13.81
C ARG A 15 24.24 7.01 -14.68
N ARG A 16 23.75 5.78 -14.74
CA ARG A 16 24.31 4.69 -15.56
C ARG A 16 23.35 4.34 -16.69
N THR A 17 23.88 3.73 -17.73
CA THR A 17 23.07 3.18 -18.82
C THR A 17 22.24 2.02 -18.30
N LEU A 18 20.95 2.01 -18.63
CA LEU A 18 20.03 0.92 -18.34
C LEU A 18 19.38 0.47 -19.64
N ASN A 19 19.32 -0.83 -19.85
CA ASN A 19 18.65 -1.42 -21.02
C ASN A 19 17.13 -1.48 -20.77
N THR A 20 16.48 -0.31 -20.88
CA THR A 20 15.04 -0.14 -20.80
C THR A 20 14.58 0.73 -21.95
N GLU A 21 13.32 0.57 -22.33
CA GLU A 21 12.71 1.48 -23.29
C GLU A 21 12.71 2.92 -22.72
N ARG A 22 13.14 3.86 -23.54
CA ARG A 22 13.16 5.28 -23.16
C ARG A 22 11.81 5.93 -23.49
N VAL A 23 11.43 6.91 -22.68
CA VAL A 23 10.24 7.70 -22.96
C VAL A 23 10.46 8.51 -24.23
N ASP A 24 9.58 8.31 -25.20
CA ASP A 24 9.46 9.15 -26.39
C ASP A 24 8.35 10.17 -26.13
N PHE A 25 8.73 11.41 -25.84
CA PHE A 25 7.78 12.48 -25.52
C PHE A 25 6.87 12.84 -26.70
N PHE A 26 7.28 12.61 -27.93
CA PHE A 26 6.45 12.86 -29.10
C PHE A 26 5.35 11.82 -29.26
N LYS A 27 5.62 10.56 -28.89
CA LYS A 27 4.60 9.51 -28.84
C LYS A 27 3.69 9.65 -27.63
N LEU A 28 4.24 10.08 -26.49
CA LEU A 28 3.47 10.30 -25.26
C LEU A 28 2.47 11.44 -25.42
N GLY A 29 2.86 12.51 -26.12
CA GLY A 29 2.02 13.67 -26.42
C GLY A 29 1.74 14.53 -25.19
N GLN A 30 0.78 14.09 -24.35
CA GLN A 30 0.42 14.82 -23.13
C GLN A 30 0.16 13.85 -21.95
N ILE A 31 0.30 14.38 -20.74
CA ILE A 31 -0.09 13.76 -19.49
C ILE A 31 -1.12 14.66 -18.83
N THR A 32 -2.21 14.07 -18.35
CA THR A 32 -3.25 14.79 -17.60
C THR A 32 -3.15 14.47 -16.12
N PHE A 33 -3.54 15.41 -15.28
CA PHE A 33 -3.61 15.25 -13.84
C PHE A 33 -5.02 15.66 -13.39
N GLU A 34 -5.59 14.87 -12.49
CA GLU A 34 -6.90 15.11 -11.90
C GLU A 34 -6.79 15.04 -10.38
N GLU A 35 -7.71 15.68 -9.69
CA GLU A 35 -7.78 15.61 -8.24
C GLU A 35 -8.22 14.20 -7.81
N PRO A 36 -7.59 13.60 -6.78
CA PRO A 36 -8.00 12.28 -6.28
C PRO A 36 -9.42 12.29 -5.72
N ASP A 37 -10.23 11.33 -6.16
CA ASP A 37 -11.58 11.10 -5.64
C ASP A 37 -11.51 10.20 -4.39
N PHE A 38 -11.43 10.81 -3.22
CA PHE A 38 -11.37 10.10 -1.94
C PHE A 38 -12.72 9.53 -1.49
N GLU A 39 -13.82 9.98 -2.04
CA GLU A 39 -15.16 9.46 -1.71
C GLU A 39 -15.39 8.11 -2.38
N THR A 40 -15.06 8.03 -3.67
CA THR A 40 -15.16 6.77 -4.42
C THR A 40 -14.05 5.79 -4.05
N PHE A 41 -12.82 6.28 -3.89
CA PHE A 41 -11.63 5.47 -3.61
C PHE A 41 -11.19 5.58 -2.15
N LYS A 42 -12.04 5.13 -1.23
CA LYS A 42 -11.81 5.20 0.24
C LYS A 42 -10.47 4.64 0.69
N ALA A 43 -10.00 3.55 0.06
CA ALA A 43 -8.71 2.94 0.38
C ALA A 43 -7.53 3.92 0.19
N LEU A 44 -7.63 4.86 -0.77
CA LEU A 44 -6.62 5.89 -0.96
C LEU A 44 -6.55 6.83 0.25
N LYS A 45 -7.72 7.25 0.78
CA LYS A 45 -7.78 8.07 2.00
C LYS A 45 -7.19 7.31 3.19
N LEU A 46 -7.55 6.05 3.38
CA LEU A 46 -7.00 5.20 4.45
C LEU A 46 -5.47 5.07 4.36
N ALA A 47 -4.91 5.02 3.14
CA ALA A 47 -3.45 5.00 2.95
C ALA A 47 -2.78 6.31 3.44
N TYR A 48 -3.39 7.47 3.15
CA TYR A 48 -2.92 8.75 3.67
C TYR A 48 -3.05 8.84 5.19
N ASP A 49 -4.16 8.37 5.74
CA ASP A 49 -4.40 8.36 7.18
C ASP A 49 -3.38 7.43 7.89
N ALA A 50 -3.11 6.24 7.33
CA ALA A 50 -2.10 5.32 7.84
C ALA A 50 -0.70 5.94 7.82
N ALA A 51 -0.32 6.57 6.72
CA ALA A 51 0.97 7.23 6.57
C ALA A 51 1.11 8.42 7.55
N GLY A 52 0.04 9.19 7.74
CA GLY A 52 0.01 10.33 8.67
C GLY A 52 0.06 9.91 10.14
N THR A 53 -0.57 8.79 10.50
CA THR A 53 -0.53 8.22 11.86
C THR A 53 0.84 7.63 12.16
N GLY A 54 1.45 6.94 11.21
CA GLY A 54 2.77 6.32 11.37
C GLY A 54 2.77 5.11 12.32
N GLY A 55 3.90 4.89 12.99
CA GLY A 55 4.07 3.76 13.89
C GLY A 55 3.86 2.40 13.20
N ASN A 56 3.07 1.54 13.81
CA ASN A 56 2.70 0.24 13.26
C ASN A 56 1.41 0.25 12.41
N ILE A 57 0.71 1.39 12.28
CA ILE A 57 -0.54 1.48 11.51
C ILE A 57 -0.33 1.22 10.01
N PRO A 58 0.74 1.71 9.34
CA PRO A 58 1.04 1.31 7.97
C PRO A 58 1.20 -0.19 7.78
N THR A 59 1.71 -0.91 8.78
CA THR A 59 1.80 -2.38 8.77
C THR A 59 0.41 -3.02 8.80
N ALA A 60 -0.47 -2.56 9.68
CA ALA A 60 -1.86 -3.05 9.74
C ALA A 60 -2.60 -2.79 8.42
N PHE A 61 -2.45 -1.59 7.84
CA PHE A 61 -2.99 -1.25 6.52
C PHE A 61 -2.50 -2.22 5.44
N ASN A 62 -1.17 -2.43 5.36
CA ASN A 62 -0.58 -3.28 4.32
C ASN A 62 -1.01 -4.74 4.46
N ALA A 63 -0.93 -5.29 5.67
CA ALA A 63 -1.35 -6.67 5.96
C ALA A 63 -2.83 -6.89 5.59
N ALA A 64 -3.70 -5.97 6.00
CA ALA A 64 -5.11 -6.03 5.67
C ALA A 64 -5.37 -5.96 4.16
N ASN A 65 -4.66 -5.07 3.45
CA ASN A 65 -4.78 -4.95 2.00
C ASN A 65 -4.35 -6.23 1.29
N GLU A 66 -3.20 -6.81 1.66
CA GLU A 66 -2.70 -8.04 1.04
C GLU A 66 -3.68 -9.20 1.22
N LEU A 67 -4.17 -9.41 2.44
CA LEU A 67 -5.11 -10.49 2.73
C LEU A 67 -6.46 -10.27 2.05
N ALA A 68 -6.99 -9.03 2.08
CA ALA A 68 -8.25 -8.70 1.42
C ALA A 68 -8.16 -8.88 -0.09
N VAL A 69 -7.07 -8.46 -0.72
CA VAL A 69 -6.83 -8.68 -2.15
C VAL A 69 -6.76 -10.18 -2.47
N ALA A 70 -6.06 -10.97 -1.67
CA ALA A 70 -6.01 -12.42 -1.85
C ALA A 70 -7.41 -13.04 -1.76
N LYS A 71 -8.22 -12.69 -0.73
CA LYS A 71 -9.59 -13.14 -0.59
C LYS A 71 -10.48 -12.72 -1.75
N PHE A 72 -10.30 -11.51 -2.27
CA PHE A 72 -11.04 -11.03 -3.44
C PHE A 72 -10.69 -11.83 -4.71
N LEU A 73 -9.42 -12.08 -4.97
CA LEU A 73 -8.97 -12.89 -6.10
C LEU A 73 -9.48 -14.34 -6.02
N ASP A 74 -9.58 -14.87 -4.79
CA ASP A 74 -10.19 -16.17 -4.48
C ASP A 74 -11.74 -16.13 -4.51
N ARG A 75 -12.35 -14.97 -4.81
CA ARG A 75 -13.81 -14.75 -4.87
C ARG A 75 -14.53 -15.01 -3.53
N LYS A 76 -13.85 -14.87 -2.41
CA LYS A 76 -14.42 -15.02 -1.06
C LYS A 76 -15.11 -13.76 -0.57
N ILE A 77 -14.68 -12.60 -1.07
CA ILE A 77 -15.23 -11.27 -0.74
C ILE A 77 -15.49 -10.46 -2.03
N LYS A 78 -16.24 -9.36 -1.90
CA LYS A 78 -16.49 -8.41 -2.98
C LYS A 78 -15.41 -7.33 -2.99
N TYR A 79 -15.29 -6.61 -4.11
CA TYR A 79 -14.31 -5.54 -4.28
C TYR A 79 -14.44 -4.44 -3.21
N LEU A 80 -15.67 -4.04 -2.89
CA LEU A 80 -15.92 -2.99 -1.90
C LEU A 80 -15.68 -3.43 -0.45
N ASP A 81 -15.55 -4.72 -0.19
CA ASP A 81 -15.18 -5.23 1.15
C ASP A 81 -13.70 -4.94 1.46
N ILE A 82 -12.85 -4.76 0.42
CA ILE A 82 -11.41 -4.48 0.62
C ILE A 82 -11.19 -3.24 1.50
N PRO A 83 -11.72 -2.05 1.17
CA PRO A 83 -11.53 -0.87 2.01
C PRO A 83 -12.15 -1.02 3.41
N GLU A 84 -13.24 -1.77 3.56
CA GLU A 84 -13.87 -2.03 4.86
C GLU A 84 -12.96 -2.88 5.76
N ILE A 85 -12.34 -3.91 5.19
CA ILE A 85 -11.38 -4.78 5.89
C ILE A 85 -10.15 -3.98 6.33
N ILE A 86 -9.61 -3.13 5.44
CA ILE A 86 -8.47 -2.27 5.75
C ILE A 86 -8.80 -1.32 6.89
N GLN A 87 -9.93 -0.63 6.79
CA GLN A 87 -10.37 0.30 7.81
C GLN A 87 -10.51 -0.40 9.16
N TYR A 88 -11.20 -1.54 9.19
CA TYR A 88 -11.39 -2.33 10.41
C TYR A 88 -10.07 -2.75 11.05
N ALA A 89 -9.13 -3.26 10.26
CA ALA A 89 -7.82 -3.66 10.78
C ALA A 89 -7.03 -2.48 11.37
N MET A 90 -7.11 -1.30 10.75
CA MET A 90 -6.47 -0.10 11.27
C MET A 90 -7.10 0.37 12.58
N GLU A 91 -8.43 0.35 12.69
CA GLU A 91 -9.18 0.79 13.87
C GLU A 91 -8.94 -0.13 15.07
N GLU A 92 -8.86 -1.45 14.86
CA GLU A 92 -8.62 -2.44 15.90
C GLU A 92 -7.14 -2.57 16.30
N THR A 93 -6.24 -2.02 15.51
CA THR A 93 -4.81 -2.07 15.81
C THR A 93 -4.42 -1.03 16.85
N ARG A 94 -3.91 -1.49 18.00
CA ARG A 94 -3.33 -0.58 19.00
C ARG A 94 -2.08 0.08 18.46
N LEU A 95 -2.05 1.41 18.47
CA LEU A 95 -0.90 2.19 18.01
C LEU A 95 0.35 1.92 18.88
N VAL A 96 1.46 1.65 18.21
CA VAL A 96 2.82 1.65 18.74
C VAL A 96 3.63 2.63 17.90
N GLU A 97 3.98 3.80 18.48
CA GLU A 97 4.59 4.91 17.73
C GLU A 97 5.96 4.58 17.13
N ASN A 98 6.80 3.86 17.87
CA ASN A 98 8.15 3.47 17.45
C ASN A 98 8.30 1.93 17.58
N PRO A 99 7.67 1.15 16.69
CA PRO A 99 7.67 -0.29 16.81
C PRO A 99 9.04 -0.89 16.52
N SER A 100 9.43 -1.91 17.28
CA SER A 100 10.54 -2.79 16.91
C SER A 100 10.15 -3.67 15.72
N VAL A 101 11.13 -4.36 15.12
CA VAL A 101 10.85 -5.32 14.03
C VAL A 101 9.90 -6.42 14.49
N GLU A 102 10.08 -6.93 15.71
CA GLU A 102 9.21 -7.96 16.29
C GLU A 102 7.77 -7.46 16.44
N GLN A 103 7.59 -6.21 16.89
CA GLN A 103 6.26 -5.59 17.01
C GLN A 103 5.60 -5.33 15.65
N ILE A 104 6.38 -5.04 14.62
CA ILE A 104 5.87 -4.94 13.23
C ILE A 104 5.36 -6.31 12.77
N LEU A 105 6.14 -7.37 12.94
CA LEU A 105 5.73 -8.73 12.56
C LEU A 105 4.54 -9.23 13.38
N GLU A 106 4.47 -8.89 14.66
CA GLU A 106 3.32 -9.19 15.50
C GLU A 106 2.06 -8.44 15.04
N THR A 107 2.19 -7.17 14.66
CA THR A 107 1.08 -6.38 14.12
C THR A 107 0.52 -7.01 12.84
N GLU A 108 1.39 -7.43 11.92
CA GLU A 108 1.00 -8.12 10.69
C GLU A 108 0.21 -9.40 11.00
N LYS A 109 0.78 -10.24 11.87
CA LYS A 109 0.12 -11.49 12.28
C LYS A 109 -1.25 -11.25 12.92
N ASN A 110 -1.34 -10.29 13.84
CA ASN A 110 -2.59 -9.95 14.51
C ASN A 110 -3.64 -9.42 13.52
N ALA A 111 -3.23 -8.62 12.52
CA ALA A 111 -4.13 -8.15 11.47
C ALA A 111 -4.69 -9.33 10.65
N TYR A 112 -3.87 -10.31 10.29
CA TYR A 112 -4.34 -11.52 9.60
C TYR A 112 -5.33 -12.33 10.45
N GLU A 113 -5.00 -12.59 11.72
CA GLU A 113 -5.87 -13.35 12.63
C GLU A 113 -7.21 -12.63 12.83
N LEU A 114 -7.19 -11.31 12.98
CA LEU A 114 -8.38 -10.48 13.13
C LEU A 114 -9.31 -10.59 11.91
N ILE A 115 -8.75 -10.48 10.71
CA ILE A 115 -9.51 -10.56 9.46
C ILE A 115 -10.04 -11.96 9.23
N GLU A 116 -9.21 -13.01 9.42
CA GLU A 116 -9.63 -14.40 9.26
C GLU A 116 -10.75 -14.82 10.21
N SER A 117 -10.88 -14.15 11.36
CA SER A 117 -11.95 -14.43 12.32
C SER A 117 -13.32 -13.88 11.86
N ARG A 118 -13.36 -12.97 10.87
CA ARG A 118 -14.58 -12.25 10.50
C ARG A 118 -14.97 -12.39 9.03
N TRP A 119 -14.04 -12.54 8.13
CA TRP A 119 -14.18 -12.70 6.68
C TRP A 119 -13.54 -14.02 6.21
#